data_c88f8d3a888cb5e260954d3d9d5ee2cd
#
_entry.id   c88f8d3a888cb5e260954d3d9d5ee2cd
#
_cell.length_a   1.000
_cell.length_b   1.000
_cell.length_c   1.000
_cell.angle_alpha   90.00
_cell.angle_beta   90.00
_cell.angle_gamma   90.00
#
_symmetry.space_group_name_H-M   'P 1'
#
loop_
_entity.id
_entity.type
_entity.pdbx_description
1 polymer ?
#
loop_
_entity_poly.entity_id
_entity_poly.type
_entity_poly.pdbx_seq_one_letter_code
_entity_poly.pdbx_strand_id
1 'polypeptide(L)'
;MADYQGKNVVIIGLGLTGLSCVDFFLARGVTPRVMDTRMTPPGLDKLPEAVERHTGGLNDEWLMAADLIVASPGIALAHPSLSAAADAGIEIVGDIELFCREAQAPIVAITGSNGKSTVTTLVGEMAKAAGVNVGVGGNIGLPALMLLDDECELYVLELSSFQLETTSSLQAVAATILNVTEDHMDRYPFGLQQYRAAKLRIYENAKVCVVNADDALTMPIRGADERCISFGVNMGDYHLNHQQGETWLRVKGEKVLNVKEMKLSGQHNYTNALAALALADAAGLPRASSLKALTTFTGLPHRFEVVLEHNGVRWVNDSKATNVGSTEAALNGLHVDGTLHLLLGGDGKSADFSPLARYLNGDNVRLYCFGRDGAQLAALRPEVAEQTETMEQAMRLLAPRVQPGDMVLLSPACASLDQFKNFEQRGNEFARLAKELG
;
A
#
# COMPACT_ATOMS: atom_id res chain seq x y z
N MET A 1 8.16 -8.58 -27.40
CA MET A 1 9.13 -7.55 -26.99
C MET A 1 8.84 -6.29 -27.79
N ALA A 2 8.54 -5.17 -27.11
CA ALA A 2 8.25 -3.92 -27.80
C ALA A 2 9.52 -3.31 -28.37
N ASP A 3 9.41 -2.70 -29.55
CA ASP A 3 10.54 -2.05 -30.22
C ASP A 3 10.49 -0.54 -29.99
N TYR A 4 11.54 -0.01 -29.36
CA TYR A 4 11.70 1.43 -29.09
C TYR A 4 12.81 2.07 -29.94
N GLN A 5 13.41 1.33 -30.85
CA GLN A 5 14.51 1.83 -31.66
C GLN A 5 14.08 3.03 -32.53
N GLY A 6 14.90 4.07 -32.50
CA GLY A 6 14.66 5.30 -33.24
C GLY A 6 13.56 6.20 -32.67
N LYS A 7 12.93 5.82 -31.56
CA LYS A 7 11.92 6.64 -30.88
C LYS A 7 12.55 7.70 -29.99
N ASN A 8 11.93 8.87 -29.99
CA ASN A 8 12.27 9.94 -29.07
C ASN A 8 11.52 9.75 -27.77
N VAL A 9 12.21 9.26 -26.75
CA VAL A 9 11.64 8.92 -25.43
C VAL A 9 11.95 10.01 -24.44
N VAL A 10 10.93 10.47 -23.71
CA VAL A 10 11.05 11.45 -22.62
C VAL A 10 10.55 10.82 -21.33
N ILE A 11 11.39 10.81 -20.30
CA ILE A 11 11.06 10.31 -18.98
C ILE A 11 10.81 11.49 -18.03
N ILE A 12 9.68 11.48 -17.33
CA ILE A 12 9.35 12.49 -16.32
C ILE A 12 9.49 11.88 -14.94
N GLY A 13 10.32 12.52 -14.11
CA GLY A 13 10.62 12.07 -12.76
C GLY A 13 11.95 11.33 -12.66
N LEU A 14 12.77 11.77 -11.72
CA LEU A 14 14.14 11.25 -11.55
C LEU A 14 14.37 10.84 -10.09
N GLY A 15 13.53 9.90 -9.63
CA GLY A 15 13.76 9.10 -8.44
C GLY A 15 14.23 7.71 -8.85
N LEU A 16 14.08 6.73 -7.96
CA LEU A 16 14.48 5.36 -8.22
C LEU A 16 13.73 4.74 -9.42
N THR A 17 12.43 4.99 -9.53
CA THR A 17 11.61 4.53 -10.65
C THR A 17 12.06 5.14 -11.98
N GLY A 18 12.30 6.46 -12.00
CA GLY A 18 12.79 7.14 -13.19
C GLY A 18 14.15 6.63 -13.65
N LEU A 19 15.07 6.41 -12.72
CA LEU A 19 16.38 5.80 -13.02
C LEU A 19 16.22 4.39 -13.58
N SER A 20 15.30 3.59 -13.07
CA SER A 20 15.03 2.26 -13.62
C SER A 20 14.54 2.32 -15.06
N CYS A 21 13.76 3.34 -15.41
CA CYS A 21 13.33 3.57 -16.80
C CYS A 21 14.51 4.00 -17.68
N VAL A 22 15.40 4.84 -17.20
CA VAL A 22 16.61 5.22 -17.93
C VAL A 22 17.45 3.98 -18.26
N ASP A 23 17.73 3.16 -17.27
CA ASP A 23 18.50 1.93 -17.43
C ASP A 23 17.83 0.96 -18.40
N PHE A 24 16.50 0.85 -18.34
CA PHE A 24 15.70 0.02 -19.24
C PHE A 24 15.92 0.42 -20.71
N PHE A 25 15.86 1.71 -21.04
CA PHE A 25 16.03 2.19 -22.39
C PHE A 25 17.50 2.13 -22.87
N LEU A 26 18.43 2.50 -22.00
CA LEU A 26 19.86 2.42 -22.34
C LEU A 26 20.29 0.98 -22.65
N ALA A 27 19.79 -0.01 -21.91
CA ALA A 27 20.06 -1.42 -22.18
C ALA A 27 19.51 -1.87 -23.54
N ARG A 28 18.57 -1.13 -24.11
CA ARG A 28 17.96 -1.40 -25.43
C ARG A 28 18.49 -0.49 -26.53
N GLY A 29 19.57 0.24 -26.26
CA GLY A 29 20.20 1.12 -27.24
C GLY A 29 19.41 2.40 -27.53
N VAL A 30 18.52 2.80 -26.63
CA VAL A 30 17.73 4.04 -26.71
C VAL A 30 18.18 5.00 -25.62
N THR A 31 18.61 6.19 -25.99
CA THR A 31 19.02 7.23 -25.05
C THR A 31 17.85 8.18 -24.81
N PRO A 32 17.19 8.14 -23.63
CA PRO A 32 16.05 9.01 -23.35
C PRO A 32 16.53 10.41 -22.96
N ARG A 33 15.60 11.37 -22.99
CA ARG A 33 15.70 12.65 -22.29
C ARG A 33 14.95 12.55 -20.98
N VAL A 34 15.42 13.23 -19.95
CA VAL A 34 14.82 13.20 -18.61
C VAL A 34 14.47 14.60 -18.15
N MET A 35 13.30 14.75 -17.53
CA MET A 35 12.92 16.02 -16.86
C MET A 35 12.32 15.73 -15.50
N ASP A 36 12.44 16.71 -14.60
CA ASP A 36 11.87 16.67 -13.26
C ASP A 36 11.44 18.07 -12.84
N THR A 37 10.30 18.17 -12.17
CA THR A 37 9.78 19.45 -11.66
C THR A 37 10.65 20.02 -10.55
N ARG A 38 11.40 19.18 -9.85
CA ARG A 38 12.32 19.57 -8.78
C ARG A 38 13.64 20.08 -9.38
N MET A 39 14.27 21.05 -8.71
CA MET A 39 15.58 21.57 -9.13
C MET A 39 16.70 20.52 -8.94
N THR A 40 16.64 19.79 -7.83
CA THR A 40 17.64 18.77 -7.46
C THR A 40 16.97 17.45 -7.09
N PRO A 41 16.45 16.70 -8.10
CA PRO A 41 15.82 15.41 -7.84
C PRO A 41 16.83 14.39 -7.29
N PRO A 42 16.39 13.39 -6.51
CA PRO A 42 17.29 12.44 -5.83
C PRO A 42 18.21 11.64 -6.74
N GLY A 43 17.80 11.39 -7.97
CA GLY A 43 18.58 10.58 -8.91
C GLY A 43 19.50 11.38 -9.86
N LEU A 44 19.58 12.69 -9.69
CA LEU A 44 20.29 13.55 -10.64
C LEU A 44 21.79 13.19 -10.74
N ASP A 45 22.43 12.91 -9.62
CA ASP A 45 23.84 12.54 -9.53
C ASP A 45 24.17 11.16 -10.11
N LYS A 46 23.16 10.31 -10.27
CA LYS A 46 23.29 8.95 -10.83
C LYS A 46 22.98 8.89 -12.32
N LEU A 47 22.52 9.98 -12.90
CA LEU A 47 22.14 10.02 -14.31
C LEU A 47 23.40 10.07 -15.21
N PRO A 48 23.55 9.17 -16.20
CA PRO A 48 24.68 9.21 -17.13
C PRO A 48 24.77 10.55 -17.87
N GLU A 49 25.98 11.02 -18.13
CA GLU A 49 26.21 12.31 -18.81
C GLU A 49 25.59 12.37 -20.22
N ALA A 50 25.52 11.24 -20.91
CA ALA A 50 24.93 11.17 -22.24
C ALA A 50 23.41 11.42 -22.26
N VAL A 51 22.74 11.35 -21.12
CA VAL A 51 21.30 11.58 -21.00
C VAL A 51 21.04 13.07 -20.77
N GLU A 52 20.39 13.71 -21.72
CA GLU A 52 19.97 15.11 -21.58
C GLU A 52 18.93 15.26 -20.47
N ARG A 53 19.06 16.29 -19.67
CA ARG A 53 18.23 16.54 -18.49
C ARG A 53 17.72 17.98 -18.45
N HIS A 54 16.50 18.12 -17.91
CA HIS A 54 15.86 19.40 -17.65
C HIS A 54 15.23 19.34 -16.24
N THR A 55 15.64 20.23 -15.34
CA THR A 55 15.17 20.27 -13.95
C THR A 55 14.53 21.62 -13.62
N GLY A 56 13.70 21.62 -12.58
CA GLY A 56 13.00 22.81 -12.11
C GLY A 56 11.72 23.13 -12.86
N GLY A 57 11.17 22.17 -13.58
CA GLY A 57 9.93 22.30 -14.34
C GLY A 57 9.87 21.29 -15.49
N LEU A 58 8.75 21.26 -16.18
CA LEU A 58 8.59 20.46 -17.40
C LEU A 58 9.05 21.29 -18.62
N ASN A 59 9.58 20.59 -19.60
CA ASN A 59 9.99 21.17 -20.89
C ASN A 59 8.94 20.81 -21.94
N ASP A 60 8.04 21.72 -22.26
CA ASP A 60 6.92 21.47 -23.18
C ASP A 60 7.40 21.18 -24.60
N GLU A 61 8.48 21.78 -25.03
CA GLU A 61 9.08 21.52 -26.35
C GLU A 61 9.54 20.06 -26.46
N TRP A 62 10.19 19.53 -25.44
CA TRP A 62 10.62 18.14 -25.42
C TRP A 62 9.42 17.19 -25.40
N LEU A 63 8.39 17.52 -24.62
CA LEU A 63 7.19 16.70 -24.55
C LEU A 63 6.45 16.62 -25.89
N MET A 64 6.29 17.76 -26.55
CA MET A 64 5.59 17.82 -27.85
C MET A 64 6.37 17.16 -28.98
N ALA A 65 7.69 17.02 -28.84
CA ALA A 65 8.56 16.34 -29.81
C ALA A 65 8.73 14.84 -29.52
N ALA A 66 8.20 14.34 -28.40
CA ALA A 66 8.36 12.96 -28.00
C ALA A 66 7.48 12.00 -28.84
N ASP A 67 7.99 10.80 -29.08
CA ASP A 67 7.22 9.67 -29.59
C ASP A 67 6.60 8.87 -28.44
N LEU A 68 7.24 8.89 -27.28
CA LEU A 68 6.80 8.20 -26.06
C LEU A 68 7.19 9.02 -24.84
N ILE A 69 6.22 9.28 -23.98
CA ILE A 69 6.42 9.89 -22.67
C ILE A 69 6.23 8.83 -21.59
N VAL A 70 7.23 8.69 -20.71
CA VAL A 70 7.17 7.81 -19.54
C VAL A 70 7.00 8.68 -18.31
N ALA A 71 5.79 8.71 -17.78
CA ALA A 71 5.42 9.59 -16.66
C ALA A 71 5.56 8.87 -15.31
N SER A 72 6.23 9.52 -14.36
CA SER A 72 6.25 9.11 -12.96
C SER A 72 4.84 9.15 -12.37
N PRO A 73 4.48 8.18 -11.49
CA PRO A 73 3.20 8.25 -10.75
C PRO A 73 3.06 9.51 -9.88
N GLY A 74 4.15 10.19 -9.57
CA GLY A 74 4.15 11.44 -8.81
C GLY A 74 3.60 12.66 -9.56
N ILE A 75 3.41 12.57 -10.90
CA ILE A 75 2.84 13.65 -11.69
C ILE A 75 1.44 13.26 -12.20
N ALA A 76 0.48 14.18 -12.05
CA ALA A 76 -0.88 13.95 -12.51
C ALA A 76 -0.97 14.00 -14.04
N LEU A 77 -1.71 13.08 -14.66
CA LEU A 77 -2.02 13.12 -16.09
C LEU A 77 -2.81 14.39 -16.48
N ALA A 78 -3.54 14.97 -15.52
CA ALA A 78 -4.25 16.23 -15.69
C ALA A 78 -3.33 17.47 -15.73
N HIS A 79 -2.02 17.31 -15.47
CA HIS A 79 -1.08 18.41 -15.62
C HIS A 79 -1.18 18.99 -17.04
N PRO A 80 -1.26 20.33 -17.20
CA PRO A 80 -1.51 20.95 -18.51
C PRO A 80 -0.55 20.50 -19.62
N SER A 81 0.72 20.31 -19.29
CA SER A 81 1.74 19.84 -20.26
C SER A 81 1.47 18.43 -20.74
N LEU A 82 1.04 17.52 -19.84
CA LEU A 82 0.69 16.15 -20.20
C LEU A 82 -0.64 16.07 -20.93
N SER A 83 -1.63 16.86 -20.53
CA SER A 83 -2.90 16.96 -21.27
C SER A 83 -2.68 17.43 -22.70
N ALA A 84 -1.84 18.45 -22.91
CA ALA A 84 -1.52 18.95 -24.24
C ALA A 84 -0.83 17.88 -25.11
N ALA A 85 0.11 17.12 -24.53
CA ALA A 85 0.78 16.02 -25.23
C ALA A 85 -0.19 14.90 -25.61
N ALA A 86 -1.10 14.52 -24.69
CA ALA A 86 -2.13 13.51 -24.93
C ALA A 86 -3.10 13.97 -26.04
N ASP A 87 -3.53 15.23 -26.03
CA ASP A 87 -4.39 15.81 -27.06
C ASP A 87 -3.72 15.84 -28.43
N ALA A 88 -2.39 15.96 -28.47
CA ALA A 88 -1.58 15.85 -29.68
C ALA A 88 -1.38 14.41 -30.16
N GLY A 89 -1.90 13.41 -29.46
CA GLY A 89 -1.78 12.00 -29.81
C GLY A 89 -0.48 11.33 -29.39
N ILE A 90 0.30 11.95 -28.49
CA ILE A 90 1.56 11.38 -27.99
C ILE A 90 1.22 10.33 -26.92
N GLU A 91 1.83 9.14 -27.05
CA GLU A 91 1.63 8.05 -26.10
C GLU A 91 2.27 8.38 -24.76
N ILE A 92 1.49 8.26 -23.68
CA ILE A 92 1.95 8.45 -22.30
C ILE A 92 1.76 7.15 -21.54
N VAL A 93 2.85 6.61 -21.00
CA VAL A 93 2.86 5.36 -20.23
C VAL A 93 3.59 5.56 -18.91
N GLY A 94 3.53 4.56 -18.03
CA GLY A 94 4.36 4.47 -16.83
C GLY A 94 5.32 3.29 -16.90
N ASP A 95 6.12 3.12 -15.86
CA ASP A 95 7.07 2.01 -15.75
C ASP A 95 6.37 0.64 -15.74
N ILE A 96 5.18 0.57 -15.15
CA ILE A 96 4.40 -0.69 -15.11
C ILE A 96 3.96 -1.12 -16.50
N GLU A 97 3.55 -0.19 -17.35
CA GLU A 97 3.22 -0.51 -18.75
C GLU A 97 4.44 -1.06 -19.49
N LEU A 98 5.61 -0.44 -19.32
CA LEU A 98 6.85 -0.93 -19.92
C LEU A 98 7.19 -2.35 -19.43
N PHE A 99 7.02 -2.59 -18.13
CA PHE A 99 7.19 -3.90 -17.52
C PHE A 99 6.25 -4.94 -18.14
N CYS A 100 4.96 -4.62 -18.24
CA CYS A 100 3.95 -5.54 -18.77
C CYS A 100 4.22 -5.94 -20.21
N ARG A 101 4.82 -5.04 -21.01
CA ARG A 101 5.19 -5.33 -22.40
C ARG A 101 6.36 -6.33 -22.53
N GLU A 102 7.16 -6.48 -21.48
CA GLU A 102 8.37 -7.31 -21.47
C GLU A 102 8.25 -8.59 -20.64
N ALA A 103 7.42 -8.59 -19.60
CA ALA A 103 7.32 -9.71 -18.67
C ALA A 103 6.88 -11.01 -19.36
N GLN A 104 7.64 -12.09 -19.15
CA GLN A 104 7.37 -13.42 -19.69
C GLN A 104 6.67 -14.33 -18.68
N ALA A 105 6.87 -14.10 -17.36
CA ALA A 105 6.25 -14.89 -16.32
C ALA A 105 4.87 -14.32 -15.92
N PRO A 106 3.98 -15.16 -15.35
CA PRO A 106 2.70 -14.70 -14.83
C PRO A 106 2.85 -13.60 -13.77
N ILE A 107 1.86 -12.71 -13.69
CA ILE A 107 1.83 -11.57 -12.78
C ILE A 107 0.64 -11.72 -11.83
N VAL A 108 0.90 -11.64 -10.52
CA VAL A 108 -0.11 -11.39 -9.49
C VAL A 108 -0.08 -9.90 -9.19
N ALA A 109 -1.21 -9.21 -9.35
CA ALA A 109 -1.31 -7.77 -9.21
C ALA A 109 -2.19 -7.39 -8.02
N ILE A 110 -1.70 -6.49 -7.17
CA ILE A 110 -2.33 -6.15 -5.89
C ILE A 110 -2.44 -4.63 -5.77
N THR A 111 -3.66 -4.14 -5.55
CA THR A 111 -3.95 -2.75 -5.20
C THR A 111 -4.96 -2.69 -4.06
N GLY A 112 -5.28 -1.50 -3.61
CA GLY A 112 -6.19 -1.21 -2.52
C GLY A 112 -5.77 0.07 -1.81
N SER A 113 -6.61 0.59 -0.94
CA SER A 113 -6.25 1.73 -0.10
C SER A 113 -5.27 1.32 1.00
N ASN A 114 -5.48 0.14 1.60
CA ASN A 114 -4.71 -0.37 2.75
C ASN A 114 -4.41 -1.86 2.59
N GLY A 115 -3.29 -2.31 3.16
CA GLY A 115 -2.92 -3.73 3.18
C GLY A 115 -2.12 -4.22 1.98
N LYS A 116 -1.93 -3.40 0.95
CA LYS A 116 -1.22 -3.76 -0.29
C LYS A 116 0.13 -4.41 -0.04
N SER A 117 0.97 -3.76 0.75
CA SER A 117 2.35 -4.25 0.97
C SER A 117 2.39 -5.53 1.76
N THR A 118 1.50 -5.68 2.76
CA THR A 118 1.40 -6.93 3.53
C THR A 118 0.99 -8.09 2.63
N VAL A 119 -0.04 -7.93 1.82
CA VAL A 119 -0.52 -8.98 0.91
C VAL A 119 0.52 -9.29 -0.16
N THR A 120 1.15 -8.27 -0.74
CA THR A 120 2.19 -8.44 -1.75
C THR A 120 3.37 -9.25 -1.19
N THR A 121 3.84 -8.90 0.00
CA THR A 121 4.94 -9.61 0.65
C THR A 121 4.55 -11.04 1.02
N LEU A 122 3.33 -11.24 1.54
CA LEU A 122 2.81 -12.57 1.88
C LEU A 122 2.77 -13.48 0.66
N VAL A 123 2.24 -13.03 -0.47
CA VAL A 123 2.19 -13.84 -1.71
C VAL A 123 3.61 -14.16 -2.18
N GLY A 124 4.54 -13.21 -2.07
CA GLY A 124 5.95 -13.44 -2.35
C GLY A 124 6.56 -14.53 -1.46
N GLU A 125 6.28 -14.51 -0.16
CA GLU A 125 6.75 -15.53 0.79
C GLU A 125 6.11 -16.89 0.52
N MET A 126 4.84 -16.93 0.12
CA MET A 126 4.16 -18.14 -0.30
C MET A 126 4.82 -18.78 -1.52
N ALA A 127 5.19 -17.97 -2.50
CA ALA A 127 5.91 -18.42 -3.69
C ALA A 127 7.32 -18.96 -3.35
N LYS A 128 8.06 -18.26 -2.50
CA LYS A 128 9.37 -18.71 -2.02
C LYS A 128 9.27 -20.02 -1.27
N ALA A 129 8.28 -20.19 -0.39
CA ALA A 129 8.03 -21.43 0.34
C ALA A 129 7.73 -22.61 -0.60
N ALA A 130 7.17 -22.33 -1.79
CA ALA A 130 6.91 -23.32 -2.82
C ALA A 130 8.13 -23.60 -3.72
N GLY A 131 9.27 -22.93 -3.49
CA GLY A 131 10.46 -23.07 -4.32
C GLY A 131 10.38 -22.35 -5.66
N VAL A 132 9.44 -21.41 -5.82
CA VAL A 132 9.27 -20.61 -7.04
C VAL A 132 10.23 -19.43 -7.05
N ASN A 133 10.91 -19.22 -8.18
CA ASN A 133 11.72 -18.02 -8.40
C ASN A 133 10.80 -16.85 -8.66
N VAL A 134 10.61 -15.98 -7.67
CA VAL A 134 9.63 -14.91 -7.66
C VAL A 134 10.28 -13.53 -7.61
N GLY A 135 9.79 -12.60 -8.42
CA GLY A 135 10.12 -11.18 -8.34
C GLY A 135 9.00 -10.41 -7.63
N VAL A 136 9.33 -9.70 -6.57
CA VAL A 136 8.36 -8.95 -5.74
C VAL A 136 8.75 -7.48 -5.73
N GLY A 137 7.84 -6.61 -6.08
CA GLY A 137 8.11 -5.17 -6.09
C GLY A 137 6.97 -4.35 -6.68
N GLY A 138 7.33 -3.27 -7.37
CA GLY A 138 6.39 -2.30 -7.93
C GLY A 138 6.35 -1.02 -7.12
N ASN A 139 5.21 -0.70 -6.53
CA ASN A 139 5.08 0.49 -5.66
C ASN A 139 5.85 0.35 -4.34
N ILE A 140 6.21 -0.86 -3.95
CA ILE A 140 7.10 -1.15 -2.82
C ILE A 140 8.38 -1.81 -3.30
N GLY A 141 9.42 -1.72 -2.47
CA GLY A 141 10.70 -2.38 -2.73
C GLY A 141 11.32 -1.90 -4.04
N LEU A 142 11.71 -2.86 -4.89
CA LEU A 142 12.31 -2.55 -6.17
C LEU A 142 11.27 -2.11 -7.19
N PRO A 143 11.57 -1.10 -8.01
CA PRO A 143 10.76 -0.77 -9.19
C PRO A 143 10.57 -2.02 -10.07
N ALA A 144 9.40 -2.15 -10.69
CA ALA A 144 9.05 -3.33 -11.45
C ALA A 144 10.07 -3.67 -12.55
N LEU A 145 10.60 -2.67 -13.26
CA LEU A 145 11.58 -2.89 -14.33
C LEU A 145 12.87 -3.54 -13.84
N MET A 146 13.24 -3.32 -12.58
CA MET A 146 14.41 -3.97 -11.97
C MET A 146 14.18 -5.44 -11.63
N LEU A 147 12.94 -5.91 -11.67
CA LEU A 147 12.58 -7.31 -11.42
C LEU A 147 12.69 -8.18 -12.68
N LEU A 148 12.71 -7.57 -13.88
CA LEU A 148 12.74 -8.32 -15.13
C LEU A 148 13.93 -9.25 -15.18
N ASP A 149 13.64 -10.55 -15.31
CA ASP A 149 14.60 -11.64 -15.32
C ASP A 149 13.98 -12.82 -16.09
N ASP A 150 14.71 -13.35 -17.05
CA ASP A 150 14.26 -14.47 -17.88
C ASP A 150 14.05 -15.75 -17.08
N GLU A 151 14.69 -15.87 -15.93
CA GLU A 151 14.55 -17.04 -15.03
C GLU A 151 13.44 -16.88 -14.01
N CYS A 152 12.80 -15.71 -13.93
CA CYS A 152 11.70 -15.47 -13.03
C CYS A 152 10.47 -16.30 -13.45
N GLU A 153 9.86 -16.97 -12.48
CA GLU A 153 8.71 -17.85 -12.70
C GLU A 153 7.38 -17.21 -12.30
N LEU A 154 7.42 -16.16 -11.49
CA LEU A 154 6.24 -15.42 -11.04
C LEU A 154 6.65 -14.01 -10.64
N TYR A 155 5.85 -13.03 -11.02
CA TYR A 155 5.96 -11.66 -10.52
C TYR A 155 4.79 -11.34 -9.59
N VAL A 156 5.07 -10.71 -8.46
CA VAL A 156 4.06 -10.21 -7.52
C VAL A 156 4.26 -8.71 -7.39
N LEU A 157 3.30 -7.95 -7.86
CA LEU A 157 3.40 -6.49 -7.94
C LEU A 157 2.39 -5.78 -7.06
N GLU A 158 2.87 -4.87 -6.22
CA GLU A 158 2.03 -3.85 -5.60
C GLU A 158 1.88 -2.68 -6.57
N LEU A 159 0.64 -2.30 -6.86
CA LEU A 159 0.31 -1.24 -7.80
C LEU A 159 -0.54 -0.15 -7.13
N SER A 160 -0.09 1.09 -7.24
CA SER A 160 -0.88 2.25 -6.82
C SER A 160 -1.94 2.60 -7.86
N SER A 161 -2.94 3.38 -7.47
CA SER A 161 -3.92 3.93 -8.42
C SER A 161 -3.24 4.76 -9.52
N PHE A 162 -2.20 5.51 -9.16
CA PHE A 162 -1.46 6.35 -10.11
C PHE A 162 -0.71 5.52 -11.16
N GLN A 163 -0.12 4.40 -10.76
CA GLN A 163 0.53 3.48 -11.69
C GLN A 163 -0.49 2.82 -12.63
N LEU A 164 -1.66 2.47 -12.12
CA LEU A 164 -2.73 1.86 -12.92
C LEU A 164 -3.29 2.81 -13.97
N GLU A 165 -3.32 4.12 -13.72
CA GLU A 165 -3.79 5.12 -14.69
C GLU A 165 -3.00 5.10 -16.01
N THR A 166 -1.74 4.73 -15.96
CA THR A 166 -0.83 4.70 -17.12
C THR A 166 -0.51 3.28 -17.61
N THR A 167 -1.31 2.30 -17.20
CA THR A 167 -1.13 0.88 -17.51
C THR A 167 -2.32 0.36 -18.33
N SER A 168 -2.07 -0.25 -19.46
CA SER A 168 -3.11 -0.83 -20.33
C SER A 168 -2.87 -2.29 -20.72
N SER A 169 -1.62 -2.77 -20.65
CA SER A 169 -1.22 -4.11 -21.12
C SER A 169 -1.12 -5.14 -20.00
N LEU A 170 -1.61 -4.84 -18.79
CA LEU A 170 -1.59 -5.77 -17.68
C LEU A 170 -2.56 -6.93 -17.94
N GLN A 171 -2.05 -8.16 -17.88
CA GLN A 171 -2.81 -9.40 -17.97
C GLN A 171 -2.47 -10.27 -16.77
N ALA A 172 -3.02 -9.93 -15.61
CA ALA A 172 -2.73 -10.63 -14.37
C ALA A 172 -3.32 -12.05 -14.37
N VAL A 173 -2.57 -13.03 -13.86
CA VAL A 173 -3.12 -14.38 -13.58
C VAL A 173 -4.12 -14.30 -12.43
N ALA A 174 -3.89 -13.42 -11.47
CA ALA A 174 -4.79 -13.06 -10.40
C ALA A 174 -4.58 -11.60 -10.02
N ALA A 175 -5.65 -10.87 -9.78
CA ALA A 175 -5.62 -9.47 -9.40
C ALA A 175 -6.59 -9.21 -8.25
N THR A 176 -6.27 -8.28 -7.38
CA THR A 176 -7.15 -7.88 -6.27
C THR A 176 -7.16 -6.38 -6.05
N ILE A 177 -8.34 -5.88 -5.68
CA ILE A 177 -8.50 -4.63 -4.95
C ILE A 177 -8.90 -5.02 -3.54
N LEU A 178 -8.02 -4.76 -2.56
CA LEU A 178 -8.26 -5.21 -1.18
C LEU A 178 -9.39 -4.45 -0.49
N ASN A 179 -9.43 -3.15 -0.73
CA ASN A 179 -10.42 -2.22 -0.18
C ASN A 179 -10.34 -0.88 -0.91
N VAL A 180 -11.40 -0.09 -0.81
CA VAL A 180 -11.44 1.28 -1.36
C VAL A 180 -12.01 2.22 -0.31
N THR A 181 -11.15 3.05 0.27
CA THR A 181 -11.50 4.13 1.19
C THR A 181 -10.85 5.43 0.73
N GLU A 182 -11.35 6.57 1.16
CA GLU A 182 -10.79 7.85 0.75
C GLU A 182 -9.29 7.95 1.05
N ASP A 183 -8.52 8.22 0.02
CA ASP A 183 -7.11 8.58 0.07
C ASP A 183 -6.76 9.34 -1.21
N HIS A 184 -5.73 10.16 -1.15
CA HIS A 184 -5.26 10.94 -2.30
C HIS A 184 -6.34 11.80 -2.99
N MET A 185 -7.30 12.33 -2.24
CA MET A 185 -8.39 13.14 -2.81
C MET A 185 -7.89 14.46 -3.43
N ASP A 186 -6.68 14.89 -3.09
CA ASP A 186 -5.97 15.97 -3.77
C ASP A 186 -5.66 15.66 -5.26
N ARG A 187 -5.49 14.39 -5.60
CA ARG A 187 -5.25 13.90 -6.97
C ARG A 187 -6.53 13.48 -7.70
N TYR A 188 -7.64 13.31 -6.98
CA TYR A 188 -8.91 12.84 -7.52
C TYR A 188 -10.03 13.86 -7.26
N PRO A 189 -10.08 14.96 -8.04
CA PRO A 189 -11.05 16.05 -7.81
C PRO A 189 -12.50 15.63 -7.96
N PHE A 190 -12.79 14.53 -8.66
CA PHE A 190 -14.13 13.97 -8.78
C PHE A 190 -14.44 12.94 -7.68
N GLY A 191 -13.57 12.81 -6.68
CA GLY A 191 -13.84 12.06 -5.47
C GLY A 191 -13.54 10.56 -5.55
N LEU A 192 -14.18 9.83 -4.64
CA LEU A 192 -13.95 8.39 -4.42
C LEU A 192 -14.20 7.55 -5.67
N GLN A 193 -15.17 7.89 -6.49
CA GLN A 193 -15.49 7.12 -7.70
C GLN A 193 -14.39 7.24 -8.76
N GLN A 194 -13.74 8.39 -8.87
CA GLN A 194 -12.58 8.56 -9.75
C GLN A 194 -11.39 7.73 -9.27
N TYR A 195 -11.13 7.75 -7.98
CA TYR A 195 -10.08 6.93 -7.34
C TYR A 195 -10.35 5.43 -7.53
N ARG A 196 -11.60 5.01 -7.30
CA ARG A 196 -12.03 3.63 -7.55
C ARG A 196 -11.83 3.22 -9.02
N ALA A 197 -12.22 4.09 -9.96
CA ALA A 197 -12.09 3.81 -11.39
C ALA A 197 -10.63 3.51 -11.80
N ALA A 198 -9.68 4.25 -11.24
CA ALA A 198 -8.26 3.98 -11.47
C ALA A 198 -7.86 2.57 -10.97
N LYS A 199 -8.30 2.17 -9.79
CA LYS A 199 -8.02 0.85 -9.23
C LYS A 199 -8.69 -0.29 -10.00
N LEU A 200 -9.91 -0.08 -10.50
CA LEU A 200 -10.64 -1.09 -11.27
C LEU A 200 -9.92 -1.53 -12.54
N ARG A 201 -9.00 -0.72 -13.05
CA ARG A 201 -8.17 -1.07 -14.21
C ARG A 201 -7.33 -2.34 -13.96
N ILE A 202 -7.05 -2.70 -12.70
CA ILE A 202 -6.28 -3.91 -12.36
C ILE A 202 -6.98 -5.20 -12.82
N TYR A 203 -8.31 -5.17 -12.92
CA TYR A 203 -9.09 -6.33 -13.33
C TYR A 203 -9.22 -6.49 -14.86
N GLU A 204 -8.84 -5.47 -15.62
CA GLU A 204 -8.86 -5.58 -17.08
C GLU A 204 -7.93 -6.72 -17.51
N ASN A 205 -8.47 -7.68 -18.26
CA ASN A 205 -7.75 -8.86 -18.75
C ASN A 205 -7.18 -9.79 -17.63
N ALA A 206 -7.57 -9.64 -16.38
CA ALA A 206 -7.21 -10.57 -15.33
C ALA A 206 -7.94 -11.91 -15.51
N LYS A 207 -7.24 -13.02 -15.29
CA LYS A 207 -7.86 -14.36 -15.33
C LYS A 207 -8.75 -14.61 -14.12
N VAL A 208 -8.30 -14.17 -12.95
CA VAL A 208 -9.03 -14.28 -11.68
C VAL A 208 -9.05 -12.92 -11.00
N CYS A 209 -10.25 -12.48 -10.62
CA CYS A 209 -10.48 -11.27 -9.84
C CYS A 209 -10.78 -11.65 -8.39
N VAL A 210 -9.90 -11.29 -7.47
CA VAL A 210 -10.10 -11.51 -6.03
C VAL A 210 -10.75 -10.26 -5.45
N VAL A 211 -11.99 -10.39 -4.99
CA VAL A 211 -12.80 -9.26 -4.51
C VAL A 211 -13.08 -9.38 -3.02
N ASN A 212 -13.25 -8.23 -2.36
CA ASN A 212 -13.60 -8.18 -0.94
C ASN A 212 -15.12 -8.22 -0.78
N ALA A 213 -15.65 -9.31 -0.21
CA ALA A 213 -17.09 -9.47 -0.01
C ALA A 213 -17.69 -8.42 0.95
N ASP A 214 -16.86 -7.82 1.82
CA ASP A 214 -17.27 -6.78 2.77
C ASP A 214 -17.17 -5.36 2.20
N ASP A 215 -16.65 -5.21 0.97
CA ASP A 215 -16.48 -3.90 0.31
C ASP A 215 -16.92 -3.97 -1.15
N ALA A 216 -18.14 -3.53 -1.42
CA ALA A 216 -18.73 -3.53 -2.75
C ALA A 216 -17.93 -2.68 -3.76
N LEU A 217 -17.15 -1.70 -3.31
CA LEU A 217 -16.33 -0.84 -4.17
C LEU A 217 -15.15 -1.61 -4.80
N THR A 218 -14.82 -2.78 -4.29
CA THR A 218 -13.78 -3.65 -4.86
C THR A 218 -14.28 -4.51 -6.01
N MET A 219 -15.59 -4.55 -6.24
CA MET A 219 -16.21 -5.36 -7.30
C MET A 219 -16.02 -4.72 -8.67
N PRO A 220 -15.83 -5.50 -9.74
CA PRO A 220 -15.90 -4.99 -11.12
C PRO A 220 -17.22 -4.26 -11.38
N ILE A 221 -17.23 -3.28 -12.30
CA ILE A 221 -18.44 -2.48 -12.60
C ILE A 221 -19.63 -3.34 -13.02
N ARG A 222 -19.39 -4.43 -13.73
CA ARG A 222 -20.44 -5.37 -14.19
C ARG A 222 -20.85 -6.36 -13.11
N GLY A 223 -20.36 -6.19 -11.88
CA GLY A 223 -20.60 -7.12 -10.77
C GLY A 223 -19.72 -8.36 -10.83
N ALA A 224 -20.00 -9.29 -9.92
CA ALA A 224 -19.27 -10.56 -9.87
C ALA A 224 -19.60 -11.40 -11.11
N ASP A 225 -18.60 -11.94 -11.74
CA ASP A 225 -18.68 -12.86 -12.87
C ASP A 225 -17.92 -14.16 -12.53
N GLU A 226 -17.84 -15.09 -13.47
CA GLU A 226 -17.18 -16.40 -13.28
C GLU A 226 -15.69 -16.29 -12.92
N ARG A 227 -15.05 -15.12 -13.18
CA ARG A 227 -13.66 -14.88 -12.82
C ARG A 227 -13.50 -14.45 -11.37
N CYS A 228 -14.59 -14.05 -10.69
CA CYS A 228 -14.53 -13.51 -9.35
C CYS A 228 -14.52 -14.60 -8.29
N ILE A 229 -13.54 -14.51 -7.39
CA ILE A 229 -13.55 -15.22 -6.10
C ILE A 229 -13.46 -14.16 -4.99
N SER A 230 -14.04 -14.47 -3.84
CA SER A 230 -14.21 -13.48 -2.79
C SER A 230 -13.54 -13.87 -1.47
N PHE A 231 -13.10 -12.88 -0.74
CA PHE A 231 -12.68 -13.04 0.65
C PHE A 231 -13.46 -12.06 1.53
N GLY A 232 -13.60 -12.38 2.80
CA GLY A 232 -14.29 -11.51 3.75
C GLY A 232 -14.24 -12.03 5.16
N VAL A 233 -14.80 -11.25 6.10
CA VAL A 233 -14.82 -11.60 7.53
C VAL A 233 -15.81 -12.74 7.79
N ASN A 234 -17.07 -12.57 7.38
CA ASN A 234 -18.14 -13.52 7.66
C ASN A 234 -18.68 -14.23 6.41
N MET A 235 -18.27 -13.79 5.24
CA MET A 235 -18.76 -14.32 3.97
C MET A 235 -17.65 -14.31 2.92
N GLY A 236 -17.85 -15.02 1.86
CA GLY A 236 -16.90 -15.16 0.75
C GLY A 236 -16.40 -16.59 0.62
N ASP A 237 -15.72 -16.87 -0.48
CA ASP A 237 -15.07 -18.16 -0.71
C ASP A 237 -13.95 -18.42 0.30
N TYR A 238 -13.29 -17.34 0.71
CA TYR A 238 -12.24 -17.31 1.73
C TYR A 238 -12.73 -16.41 2.86
N HIS A 239 -13.02 -16.99 4.03
CA HIS A 239 -13.59 -16.20 5.12
C HIS A 239 -13.06 -16.63 6.49
N LEU A 240 -13.29 -15.78 7.49
CA LEU A 240 -13.02 -16.11 8.88
C LEU A 240 -14.22 -16.89 9.46
N ASN A 241 -13.92 -17.74 10.43
CA ASN A 241 -14.93 -18.42 11.23
C ASN A 241 -14.57 -18.32 12.71
N HIS A 242 -15.45 -17.70 13.47
CA HIS A 242 -15.33 -17.60 14.94
C HIS A 242 -16.22 -18.68 15.56
N GLN A 243 -15.61 -19.64 16.23
CA GLN A 243 -16.32 -20.74 16.86
C GLN A 243 -15.61 -21.15 18.15
N GLN A 244 -16.35 -21.22 19.25
CA GLN A 244 -15.85 -21.67 20.56
C GLN A 244 -14.59 -20.91 21.04
N GLY A 245 -14.55 -19.59 20.80
CA GLY A 245 -13.40 -18.74 21.17
C GLY A 245 -12.19 -18.87 20.27
N GLU A 246 -12.28 -19.64 19.20
CA GLU A 246 -11.23 -19.77 18.18
C GLU A 246 -11.63 -19.10 16.88
N THR A 247 -10.62 -18.59 16.17
CA THR A 247 -10.78 -18.02 14.83
C THR A 247 -10.01 -18.87 13.82
N TRP A 248 -10.70 -19.27 12.77
CA TRP A 248 -10.13 -20.10 11.70
C TRP A 248 -10.23 -19.38 10.37
N LEU A 249 -9.20 -19.55 9.55
CA LEU A 249 -9.30 -19.30 8.11
C LEU A 249 -10.04 -20.46 7.47
N ARG A 250 -11.07 -20.15 6.66
CA ARG A 250 -11.82 -21.15 5.89
C ARG A 250 -11.76 -20.86 4.41
N VAL A 251 -11.70 -21.92 3.62
CA VAL A 251 -11.80 -21.88 2.17
C VAL A 251 -12.94 -22.78 1.74
N LYS A 252 -13.97 -22.18 1.13
CA LYS A 252 -15.19 -22.89 0.68
C LYS A 252 -15.78 -23.79 1.78
N GLY A 253 -15.82 -23.26 2.98
CA GLY A 253 -16.36 -23.94 4.16
C GLY A 253 -15.42 -24.87 4.91
N GLU A 254 -14.24 -25.17 4.38
CA GLU A 254 -13.24 -26.01 5.04
C GLU A 254 -12.28 -25.19 5.90
N LYS A 255 -12.05 -25.63 7.13
CA LYS A 255 -11.02 -25.05 8.00
C LYS A 255 -9.64 -25.37 7.45
N VAL A 256 -8.82 -24.36 7.19
CA VAL A 256 -7.47 -24.56 6.64
C VAL A 256 -6.36 -24.14 7.61
N LEU A 257 -6.61 -23.16 8.48
CA LEU A 257 -5.60 -22.70 9.45
C LEU A 257 -6.30 -22.03 10.63
N ASN A 258 -5.86 -22.38 11.87
CA ASN A 258 -6.21 -21.60 13.05
C ASN A 258 -5.32 -20.37 13.14
N VAL A 259 -5.90 -19.19 13.34
CA VAL A 259 -5.13 -17.93 13.39
C VAL A 259 -4.12 -17.88 14.54
N LYS A 260 -4.29 -18.73 15.57
CA LYS A 260 -3.30 -18.89 16.65
C LYS A 260 -1.94 -19.38 16.15
N GLU A 261 -1.91 -20.07 15.01
CA GLU A 261 -0.67 -20.53 14.38
C GLU A 261 0.02 -19.43 13.58
N MET A 262 -0.66 -18.30 13.34
CA MET A 262 -0.08 -17.15 12.68
C MET A 262 0.64 -16.25 13.68
N LYS A 263 1.70 -15.60 13.25
CA LYS A 263 2.40 -14.57 14.04
C LYS A 263 1.78 -13.18 13.87
N LEU A 264 1.05 -12.97 12.78
CA LEU A 264 0.26 -11.76 12.58
C LEU A 264 -0.94 -11.74 13.52
N SER A 265 -1.31 -10.57 13.99
CA SER A 265 -2.51 -10.36 14.81
C SER A 265 -3.38 -9.24 14.25
N GLY A 266 -4.64 -9.23 14.67
CA GLY A 266 -5.63 -8.26 14.22
C GLY A 266 -6.48 -8.79 13.06
N GLN A 267 -7.78 -8.46 13.09
CA GLN A 267 -8.73 -8.93 12.08
C GLN A 267 -8.34 -8.52 10.67
N HIS A 268 -7.83 -7.29 10.50
CA HIS A 268 -7.36 -6.80 9.21
C HIS A 268 -6.21 -7.64 8.63
N ASN A 269 -5.32 -8.15 9.48
CA ASN A 269 -4.25 -9.05 9.04
C ASN A 269 -4.77 -10.45 8.71
N TYR A 270 -5.82 -10.91 9.35
CA TYR A 270 -6.46 -12.18 8.99
C TYR A 270 -7.15 -12.09 7.64
N THR A 271 -7.81 -10.97 7.34
CA THR A 271 -8.39 -10.74 6.01
C THR A 271 -7.31 -10.54 4.94
N ASN A 272 -6.20 -9.90 5.27
CA ASN A 272 -5.02 -9.84 4.37
C ASN A 272 -4.49 -11.25 4.06
N ALA A 273 -4.42 -12.13 5.06
CA ALA A 273 -4.01 -13.52 4.89
C ALA A 273 -4.97 -14.29 3.97
N LEU A 274 -6.27 -14.08 4.10
CA LEU A 274 -7.28 -14.69 3.22
C LEU A 274 -7.11 -14.21 1.77
N ALA A 275 -6.91 -12.92 1.55
CA ALA A 275 -6.68 -12.37 0.22
C ALA A 275 -5.40 -12.94 -0.40
N ALA A 276 -4.31 -13.00 0.37
CA ALA A 276 -3.04 -13.58 -0.08
C ALA A 276 -3.20 -15.06 -0.46
N LEU A 277 -3.91 -15.82 0.36
CA LEU A 277 -4.18 -17.25 0.10
C LEU A 277 -5.00 -17.43 -1.18
N ALA A 278 -6.03 -16.60 -1.40
CA ALA A 278 -6.84 -16.63 -2.59
C ALA A 278 -6.01 -16.34 -3.85
N LEU A 279 -5.14 -15.32 -3.79
CA LEU A 279 -4.22 -14.99 -4.88
C LEU A 279 -3.23 -16.12 -5.16
N ALA A 280 -2.65 -16.70 -4.12
CA ALA A 280 -1.69 -17.81 -4.24
C ALA A 280 -2.34 -19.05 -4.86
N ASP A 281 -3.53 -19.42 -4.42
CA ASP A 281 -4.29 -20.52 -4.99
C ASP A 281 -4.59 -20.27 -6.47
N ALA A 282 -5.04 -19.08 -6.82
CA ALA A 282 -5.33 -18.70 -8.20
C ALA A 282 -4.08 -18.69 -9.08
N ALA A 283 -2.92 -18.39 -8.53
CA ALA A 283 -1.64 -18.45 -9.23
C ALA A 283 -1.07 -19.88 -9.35
N GLY A 284 -1.74 -20.85 -8.76
CA GLY A 284 -1.32 -22.27 -8.81
C GLY A 284 -0.26 -22.65 -7.79
N LEU A 285 -0.02 -21.83 -6.77
CA LEU A 285 0.91 -22.18 -5.69
C LEU A 285 0.31 -23.28 -4.80
N PRO A 286 1.14 -24.26 -4.34
CA PRO A 286 0.65 -25.31 -3.45
C PRO A 286 0.11 -24.73 -2.13
N ARG A 287 -1.10 -25.16 -1.74
CA ARG A 287 -1.76 -24.70 -0.51
C ARG A 287 -0.88 -24.93 0.73
N ALA A 288 -0.23 -26.07 0.83
CA ALA A 288 0.62 -26.41 1.97
C ALA A 288 1.76 -25.41 2.15
N SER A 289 2.40 -24.98 1.07
CA SER A 289 3.47 -23.98 1.09
C SER A 289 2.93 -22.60 1.52
N SER A 290 1.76 -22.22 1.01
CA SER A 290 1.09 -20.96 1.37
C SER A 290 0.73 -20.91 2.86
N LEU A 291 0.16 -21.99 3.40
CA LEU A 291 -0.17 -22.08 4.82
C LEU A 291 1.08 -22.03 5.71
N LYS A 292 2.16 -22.69 5.29
CA LYS A 292 3.43 -22.61 6.00
C LYS A 292 3.96 -21.17 6.06
N ALA A 293 3.91 -20.45 4.95
CA ALA A 293 4.30 -19.03 4.91
C ALA A 293 3.49 -18.18 5.89
N LEU A 294 2.18 -18.43 6.00
CA LEU A 294 1.31 -17.75 6.97
C LEU A 294 1.74 -17.98 8.43
N THR A 295 2.31 -19.12 8.75
CA THR A 295 2.75 -19.44 10.12
C THR A 295 4.10 -18.81 10.46
N THR A 296 4.91 -18.47 9.47
CA THR A 296 6.27 -17.93 9.67
C THR A 296 6.37 -16.42 9.47
N PHE A 297 5.47 -15.83 8.70
CA PHE A 297 5.49 -14.41 8.39
C PHE A 297 5.17 -13.57 9.63
N THR A 298 6.10 -12.66 9.98
CA THR A 298 6.01 -11.84 11.20
C THR A 298 5.40 -10.46 10.97
N GLY A 299 5.05 -10.12 9.74
CA GLY A 299 4.54 -8.80 9.38
C GLY A 299 5.61 -7.86 8.86
N LEU A 300 5.17 -6.66 8.49
CA LEU A 300 6.05 -5.61 8.01
C LEU A 300 6.32 -4.60 9.14
N PRO A 301 7.50 -3.97 9.14
CA PRO A 301 7.74 -2.86 10.06
C PRO A 301 6.68 -1.76 9.92
N HIS A 302 6.31 -1.14 11.03
CA HIS A 302 5.37 -0.03 11.09
C HIS A 302 3.91 -0.38 10.72
N ARG A 303 3.57 -1.67 10.61
CA ARG A 303 2.23 -2.15 10.29
C ARG A 303 1.71 -3.05 11.38
N PHE A 304 1.05 -2.45 12.38
CA PHE A 304 0.56 -3.13 13.58
C PHE A 304 1.63 -4.02 14.21
N GLU A 305 2.83 -3.50 14.31
CA GLU A 305 4.02 -4.18 14.80
C GLU A 305 4.14 -4.04 16.31
N VAL A 306 4.16 -5.14 17.05
CA VAL A 306 4.44 -5.13 18.48
C VAL A 306 5.93 -4.85 18.68
N VAL A 307 6.29 -3.65 19.13
CA VAL A 307 7.68 -3.23 19.32
C VAL A 307 8.18 -3.48 20.74
N LEU A 308 7.27 -3.59 21.69
CA LEU A 308 7.58 -3.91 23.09
C LEU A 308 6.38 -4.58 23.73
N GLU A 309 6.65 -5.65 24.46
CA GLU A 309 5.71 -6.28 25.38
C GLU A 309 6.39 -6.41 26.73
N HIS A 310 5.95 -5.60 27.71
CA HIS A 310 6.61 -5.49 29.00
C HIS A 310 5.60 -5.15 30.08
N ASN A 311 5.72 -5.79 31.24
CA ASN A 311 4.82 -5.61 32.37
C ASN A 311 3.33 -5.73 32.02
N GLY A 312 3.00 -6.63 31.08
CA GLY A 312 1.62 -6.82 30.63
C GLY A 312 1.09 -5.73 29.71
N VAL A 313 1.94 -4.80 29.29
CA VAL A 313 1.59 -3.72 28.33
C VAL A 313 2.18 -4.01 26.97
N ARG A 314 1.35 -3.91 25.93
CA ARG A 314 1.79 -4.06 24.54
C ARG A 314 1.88 -2.68 23.89
N TRP A 315 3.05 -2.41 23.30
CA TRP A 315 3.32 -1.19 22.55
C TRP A 315 3.35 -1.53 21.07
N VAL A 316 2.42 -0.97 20.32
CA VAL A 316 2.16 -1.37 18.91
C VAL A 316 2.40 -0.20 17.98
N ASN A 317 3.31 -0.42 17.03
CA ASN A 317 3.68 0.55 16.01
C ASN A 317 2.86 0.31 14.73
N ASP A 318 1.92 1.19 14.48
CA ASP A 318 1.14 1.22 13.24
C ASP A 318 1.31 2.57 12.51
N SER A 319 2.56 3.05 12.49
CA SER A 319 2.90 4.36 11.89
C SER A 319 2.54 4.46 10.41
N LYS A 320 2.44 3.32 9.70
CA LYS A 320 2.01 3.27 8.30
C LYS A 320 0.53 3.67 8.12
N ALA A 321 -0.26 3.71 9.19
CA ALA A 321 -1.65 4.19 9.16
C ALA A 321 -1.69 5.71 8.94
N THR A 322 -1.43 6.13 7.71
CA THR A 322 -1.34 7.54 7.29
C THR A 322 -2.67 8.12 6.83
N ASN A 323 -3.74 7.35 6.89
CA ASN A 323 -5.10 7.78 6.56
C ASN A 323 -6.12 7.20 7.54
N VAL A 324 -7.34 7.72 7.49
CA VAL A 324 -8.44 7.31 8.38
C VAL A 324 -8.78 5.83 8.23
N GLY A 325 -8.87 5.35 7.00
CA GLY A 325 -9.22 3.94 6.72
C GLY A 325 -8.23 2.94 7.30
N SER A 326 -6.94 3.26 7.31
CA SER A 326 -5.91 2.41 7.94
C SER A 326 -6.10 2.31 9.45
N THR A 327 -6.42 3.42 10.11
CA THR A 327 -6.68 3.44 11.55
C THR A 327 -7.99 2.73 11.88
N GLU A 328 -9.03 2.91 11.06
CA GLU A 328 -10.27 2.11 11.19
C GLU A 328 -9.96 0.62 11.14
N ALA A 329 -9.14 0.18 10.17
CA ALA A 329 -8.75 -1.22 10.03
C ALA A 329 -8.04 -1.75 11.29
N ALA A 330 -7.15 -0.95 11.87
CA ALA A 330 -6.45 -1.32 13.11
C ALA A 330 -7.40 -1.44 14.32
N LEU A 331 -8.40 -0.56 14.39
CA LEU A 331 -9.35 -0.52 15.52
C LEU A 331 -10.50 -1.52 15.36
N ASN A 332 -10.85 -1.90 14.14
CA ASN A 332 -11.95 -2.79 13.87
C ASN A 332 -11.67 -4.20 14.43
N GLY A 333 -12.52 -4.68 15.32
CA GLY A 333 -12.35 -5.98 15.97
C GLY A 333 -11.20 -6.05 16.98
N LEU A 334 -10.58 -4.92 17.31
CA LEU A 334 -9.52 -4.87 18.31
C LEU A 334 -10.09 -5.10 19.70
N HIS A 335 -9.50 -6.08 20.41
CA HIS A 335 -9.80 -6.36 21.79
C HIS A 335 -8.60 -6.01 22.67
N VAL A 336 -8.84 -5.20 23.71
CA VAL A 336 -7.85 -4.82 24.72
C VAL A 336 -8.42 -5.11 26.09
N ASP A 337 -7.74 -5.93 26.88
CA ASP A 337 -8.20 -6.32 28.22
C ASP A 337 -8.28 -5.11 29.18
N GLY A 338 -7.29 -4.24 29.13
CA GLY A 338 -7.22 -3.00 29.89
C GLY A 338 -7.64 -1.79 29.06
N THR A 339 -6.90 -0.70 29.22
CA THR A 339 -7.12 0.56 28.49
C THR A 339 -6.35 0.58 27.17
N LEU A 340 -7.01 1.06 26.15
CA LEU A 340 -6.37 1.42 24.89
C LEU A 340 -5.92 2.87 24.95
N HIS A 341 -4.60 3.08 24.96
CA HIS A 341 -3.98 4.39 24.83
C HIS A 341 -3.64 4.62 23.35
N LEU A 342 -4.48 5.39 22.66
CA LEU A 342 -4.39 5.60 21.22
C LEU A 342 -3.72 6.93 20.89
N LEU A 343 -2.63 6.86 20.15
CA LEU A 343 -1.89 8.02 19.64
C LEU A 343 -2.40 8.34 18.23
N LEU A 344 -2.96 9.54 18.07
CA LEU A 344 -3.52 10.07 16.82
C LEU A 344 -2.84 11.40 16.50
N GLY A 345 -2.49 11.64 15.25
CA GLY A 345 -1.96 12.95 14.89
C GLY A 345 -1.04 12.98 13.70
N GLY A 346 -0.80 14.20 13.24
CA GLY A 346 -0.02 14.53 12.06
C GLY A 346 -0.79 15.41 11.10
N ASP A 347 -0.46 15.33 9.82
CA ASP A 347 -1.15 16.01 8.73
C ASP A 347 -2.25 15.10 8.16
N GLY A 348 -3.50 15.43 8.40
CA GLY A 348 -4.66 14.67 7.93
C GLY A 348 -4.98 14.86 6.47
N LYS A 349 -4.28 15.71 5.75
CA LYS A 349 -4.50 15.98 4.32
C LYS A 349 -5.96 16.35 4.02
N SER A 350 -6.56 17.18 4.86
CA SER A 350 -7.95 17.62 4.80
C SER A 350 -8.99 16.48 4.90
N ALA A 351 -8.61 15.35 5.54
CA ALA A 351 -9.50 14.22 5.72
C ALA A 351 -10.63 14.53 6.73
N ASP A 352 -11.76 13.85 6.55
CA ASP A 352 -12.80 13.76 7.56
C ASP A 352 -12.48 12.64 8.55
N PHE A 353 -12.26 12.98 9.81
CA PHE A 353 -11.95 12.03 10.87
C PHE A 353 -13.19 11.40 11.51
N SER A 354 -14.38 11.86 11.20
CA SER A 354 -15.61 11.41 11.83
C SER A 354 -15.87 9.90 11.77
N PRO A 355 -15.44 9.16 10.73
CA PRO A 355 -15.57 7.70 10.71
C PRO A 355 -14.87 6.98 11.87
N LEU A 356 -13.88 7.61 12.51
CA LEU A 356 -13.19 7.01 13.67
C LEU A 356 -14.05 6.99 14.93
N ALA A 357 -15.04 7.89 15.04
CA ALA A 357 -15.79 8.11 16.27
C ALA A 357 -16.44 6.81 16.82
N ARG A 358 -16.97 5.97 15.95
CA ARG A 358 -17.61 4.70 16.33
C ARG A 358 -16.67 3.70 17.04
N TYR A 359 -15.35 3.83 16.81
CA TYR A 359 -14.35 2.97 17.44
C TYR A 359 -13.82 3.52 18.77
N LEU A 360 -14.19 4.76 19.11
CA LEU A 360 -13.66 5.49 20.26
C LEU A 360 -14.63 5.55 21.44
N ASN A 361 -15.77 4.86 21.36
CA ASN A 361 -16.86 4.96 22.34
C ASN A 361 -16.64 4.13 23.61
N GLY A 362 -15.65 3.26 23.66
CA GLY A 362 -15.39 2.40 24.81
C GLY A 362 -14.97 3.20 26.06
N ASP A 363 -15.35 2.71 27.24
CA ASP A 363 -14.95 3.31 28.51
C ASP A 363 -13.45 3.17 28.76
N ASN A 364 -12.82 2.24 28.08
CA ASN A 364 -11.39 1.91 28.18
C ASN A 364 -10.54 2.55 27.07
N VAL A 365 -11.01 3.61 26.43
CA VAL A 365 -10.26 4.31 25.38
C VAL A 365 -9.77 5.67 25.90
N ARG A 366 -8.50 5.97 25.64
CA ARG A 366 -7.89 7.28 25.91
C ARG A 366 -7.17 7.74 24.64
N LEU A 367 -7.33 9.01 24.29
CA LEU A 367 -6.76 9.61 23.09
C LEU A 367 -5.63 10.55 23.46
N TYR A 368 -4.53 10.46 22.72
CA TYR A 368 -3.39 11.36 22.82
C TYR A 368 -3.10 11.92 21.44
N CYS A 369 -3.48 13.18 21.24
CA CYS A 369 -3.52 13.81 19.92
C CYS A 369 -2.40 14.84 19.78
N PHE A 370 -1.69 14.80 18.66
CA PHE A 370 -0.52 15.63 18.42
C PHE A 370 -0.46 16.11 16.96
N GLY A 371 0.46 17.03 16.68
CA GLY A 371 0.72 17.49 15.32
C GLY A 371 -0.31 18.46 14.77
N ARG A 372 -0.23 18.69 13.47
CA ARG A 372 -1.04 19.71 12.75
C ARG A 372 -2.54 19.59 13.04
N ASP A 373 -3.08 18.40 12.90
CA ASP A 373 -4.53 18.15 13.02
C ASP A 373 -4.93 17.48 14.34
N GLY A 374 -4.05 17.53 15.34
CA GLY A 374 -4.30 16.95 16.65
C GLY A 374 -5.56 17.49 17.33
N ALA A 375 -5.85 18.78 17.16
CA ALA A 375 -7.05 19.41 17.72
C ALA A 375 -8.35 18.84 17.15
N GLN A 376 -8.40 18.59 15.85
CA GLN A 376 -9.55 17.98 15.18
C GLN A 376 -9.78 16.54 15.64
N LEU A 377 -8.71 15.79 15.84
CA LEU A 377 -8.77 14.42 16.34
C LEU A 377 -9.23 14.37 17.79
N ALA A 378 -8.73 15.26 18.65
CA ALA A 378 -9.18 15.38 20.04
C ALA A 378 -10.66 15.73 20.14
N ALA A 379 -11.18 16.51 19.20
CA ALA A 379 -12.59 16.90 19.16
C ALA A 379 -13.54 15.73 18.90
N LEU A 380 -13.05 14.57 18.42
CA LEU A 380 -13.88 13.37 18.24
C LEU A 380 -14.42 12.84 19.57
N ARG A 381 -13.65 12.96 20.65
CA ARG A 381 -14.06 12.58 22.02
C ARG A 381 -13.28 13.39 23.05
N PRO A 382 -13.66 14.69 23.24
CA PRO A 382 -12.86 15.62 24.08
C PRO A 382 -12.67 15.17 25.52
N GLU A 383 -13.63 14.46 26.11
CA GLU A 383 -13.61 14.04 27.52
C GLU A 383 -12.53 13.01 27.84
N VAL A 384 -12.00 12.32 26.86
CA VAL A 384 -10.93 11.33 27.03
C VAL A 384 -9.67 11.68 26.26
N ALA A 385 -9.64 12.85 25.60
CA ALA A 385 -8.54 13.27 24.75
C ALA A 385 -7.64 14.27 25.47
N GLU A 386 -6.35 14.13 25.24
CA GLU A 386 -5.34 15.11 25.61
C GLU A 386 -4.56 15.51 24.36
N GLN A 387 -4.22 16.79 24.28
CA GLN A 387 -3.46 17.33 23.16
C GLN A 387 -2.04 17.69 23.61
N THR A 388 -1.09 17.36 22.75
CA THR A 388 0.30 17.77 22.87
C THR A 388 0.78 18.31 21.55
N GLU A 389 1.91 18.95 21.54
CA GLU A 389 2.52 19.46 20.31
C GLU A 389 3.17 18.32 19.50
N THR A 390 3.85 17.41 20.21
CA THR A 390 4.60 16.32 19.58
C THR A 390 4.18 14.96 20.09
N MET A 391 4.48 13.91 19.29
CA MET A 391 4.29 12.52 19.68
C MET A 391 5.08 12.17 20.95
N GLU A 392 6.32 12.65 21.08
CA GLU A 392 7.15 12.40 22.25
C GLU A 392 6.48 12.91 23.52
N GLN A 393 5.94 14.13 23.50
CA GLN A 393 5.20 14.68 24.64
C GLN A 393 3.98 13.83 25.00
N ALA A 394 3.25 13.37 23.98
CA ALA A 394 2.11 12.48 24.18
C ALA A 394 2.52 11.16 24.85
N MET A 395 3.60 10.56 24.39
CA MET A 395 4.10 9.30 24.95
C MET A 395 4.62 9.46 26.39
N ARG A 396 5.29 10.55 26.69
CA ARG A 396 5.73 10.84 28.07
C ARG A 396 4.57 11.11 29.01
N LEU A 397 3.48 11.64 28.49
CA LEU A 397 2.24 11.87 29.25
C LEU A 397 1.53 10.55 29.58
N LEU A 398 1.43 9.63 28.62
CA LEU A 398 0.72 8.36 28.79
C LEU A 398 1.53 7.32 29.58
N ALA A 399 2.85 7.34 29.49
CA ALA A 399 3.71 6.29 30.04
C ALA A 399 3.48 6.01 31.55
N PRO A 400 3.33 7.02 32.45
CA PRO A 400 3.04 6.77 33.87
C PRO A 400 1.66 6.16 34.11
N ARG A 401 0.75 6.19 33.14
CA ARG A 401 -0.66 5.79 33.27
C ARG A 401 -0.92 4.35 32.86
N VAL A 402 0.02 3.74 32.16
CA VAL A 402 -0.19 2.37 31.64
C VAL A 402 -0.17 1.35 32.77
N GLN A 403 -1.03 0.34 32.63
CA GLN A 403 -1.18 -0.76 33.60
C GLN A 403 -1.19 -2.10 32.86
N PRO A 404 -0.91 -3.23 33.54
CA PRO A 404 -1.00 -4.55 32.93
C PRO A 404 -2.36 -4.77 32.26
N GLY A 405 -2.34 -5.29 31.04
CA GLY A 405 -3.52 -5.47 30.18
C GLY A 405 -3.76 -4.33 29.20
N ASP A 406 -3.07 -3.20 29.37
CA ASP A 406 -3.19 -2.06 28.46
C ASP A 406 -2.45 -2.26 27.15
N MET A 407 -2.90 -1.53 26.13
CA MET A 407 -2.21 -1.38 24.88
C MET A 407 -1.91 0.10 24.60
N VAL A 408 -0.69 0.38 24.17
CA VAL A 408 -0.31 1.67 23.60
C VAL A 408 -0.20 1.49 22.10
N LEU A 409 -1.07 2.13 21.34
CA LEU A 409 -1.17 1.99 19.90
C LEU A 409 -0.91 3.32 19.19
N LEU A 410 0.15 3.36 18.39
CA LEU A 410 0.34 4.43 17.42
C LEU A 410 -0.34 4.01 16.12
N SER A 411 -1.54 4.52 15.85
CA SER A 411 -2.23 4.39 14.57
C SER A 411 -2.78 5.77 14.20
N PRO A 412 -1.93 6.63 13.62
CA PRO A 412 -2.09 8.08 13.70
C PRO A 412 -3.17 8.67 12.79
N ALA A 413 -3.69 7.95 11.82
CA ALA A 413 -4.69 8.39 10.83
C ALA A 413 -4.22 9.55 9.92
N CYS A 414 -2.98 9.97 10.06
CA CYS A 414 -2.40 11.14 9.41
C CYS A 414 -1.04 10.84 8.79
N ALA A 415 -0.69 11.61 7.76
CA ALA A 415 0.68 11.64 7.26
C ALA A 415 1.62 12.20 8.32
N SER A 416 2.91 11.85 8.22
CA SER A 416 3.92 12.19 9.21
C SER A 416 4.74 13.44 8.85
N LEU A 417 4.54 13.99 7.66
CA LEU A 417 5.44 14.99 7.06
C LEU A 417 5.41 16.37 7.72
N ASP A 418 4.49 16.62 8.64
CA ASP A 418 4.46 17.83 9.45
C ASP A 418 5.58 17.86 10.50
N GLN A 419 6.00 16.69 11.01
CA GLN A 419 7.02 16.61 12.09
C GLN A 419 8.14 15.59 11.80
N PHE A 420 8.02 14.75 10.79
CA PHE A 420 8.98 13.70 10.46
C PHE A 420 9.29 13.69 8.96
N LYS A 421 10.40 13.07 8.57
CA LYS A 421 10.76 12.90 7.15
C LYS A 421 9.82 11.96 6.41
N ASN A 422 9.33 10.93 7.12
CA ASN A 422 8.46 9.87 6.59
C ASN A 422 7.82 9.12 7.76
N PHE A 423 6.90 8.20 7.44
CA PHE A 423 6.24 7.40 8.46
C PHE A 423 7.21 6.41 9.14
N GLU A 424 8.26 6.00 8.46
CA GLU A 424 9.28 5.10 9.03
C GLU A 424 10.03 5.79 10.16
N GLN A 425 10.43 7.04 9.98
CA GLN A 425 11.08 7.82 11.04
C GLN A 425 10.15 7.98 12.26
N ARG A 426 8.89 8.29 12.03
CA ARG A 426 7.87 8.37 13.11
C ARG A 426 7.75 7.05 13.85
N GLY A 427 7.66 5.94 13.12
CA GLY A 427 7.56 4.60 13.71
C GLY A 427 8.81 4.19 14.48
N ASN A 428 9.99 4.51 13.97
CA ASN A 428 11.26 4.24 14.66
C ASN A 428 11.38 5.04 15.94
N GLU A 429 10.94 6.30 15.94
CA GLU A 429 10.93 7.15 17.13
C GLU A 429 9.94 6.62 18.17
N PHE A 430 8.75 6.17 17.74
CA PHE A 430 7.80 5.51 18.64
C PHE A 430 8.43 4.27 19.30
N ALA A 431 9.08 3.41 18.52
CA ALA A 431 9.71 2.20 19.03
C ALA A 431 10.83 2.51 20.04
N ARG A 432 11.64 3.54 19.74
CA ARG A 432 12.69 4.02 20.66
C ARG A 432 12.10 4.49 21.99
N LEU A 433 11.07 5.34 21.92
CA LEU A 433 10.40 5.88 23.12
C LEU A 433 9.68 4.78 23.91
N ALA A 434 9.07 3.81 23.23
CA ALA A 434 8.45 2.66 23.88
C ALA A 434 9.46 1.89 24.75
N LYS A 435 10.65 1.65 24.23
CA LYS A 435 11.73 0.95 24.96
C LYS A 435 12.30 1.79 26.11
N GLU A 436 12.32 3.11 25.96
CA GLU A 436 12.77 4.01 27.02
C GLU A 436 11.74 4.15 28.14
N LEU A 437 10.46 4.19 27.83
CA LEU A 437 9.37 4.55 28.75
C LEU A 437 8.59 3.34 29.30
N GLY A 438 8.65 2.22 28.60
CA GLY A 438 7.86 1.01 28.88
C GLY A 438 8.38 0.07 29.96
#